data_6eac44882633c12a62b51f718d480612
#
_entry.id   6eac44882633c12a62b51f718d480612
#
_cell.length_a   1.000
_cell.length_b   1.000
_cell.length_c   1.000
_cell.angle_alpha   90.00
_cell.angle_beta   90.00
_cell.angle_gamma   90.00
#
_symmetry.space_group_name_H-M   'P 1'
#
loop_
_entity.id
_entity.type
_entity.pdbx_description
1 polymer ?
#
loop_
_entity_poly.entity_id
_entity_poly.type
_entity_poly.pdbx_seq_one_letter_code
_entity_poly.pdbx_strand_id
1 'polypeptide(L)'
;MNQTVMPNSFTHGPDARGHFGPFGGRYVAETLMPLILELERQYRAAKTDPAFQAELDDLMTNYVGRPSPLYFAERLTDHFGGARIYLKRDELNHTGAHKINNCIGQVLLARRMGKPRIIAETGAGQHGVATATVAARFGLSCVIYMGARDIERQQPNVFRMKLLGAEVRSVTSGSQ
;
A
#
# COMPACT_ATOMS: atom_id res chain seq x y z
N MET A 1 17.46 -35.63 -16.67
CA MET A 1 18.38 -34.49 -16.60
C MET A 1 17.91 -33.58 -15.50
N ASN A 2 18.58 -33.59 -14.34
CA ASN A 2 18.26 -32.67 -13.26
C ASN A 2 18.72 -31.25 -13.68
N GLN A 3 17.80 -30.43 -14.08
CA GLN A 3 18.08 -28.98 -14.17
C GLN A 3 18.35 -28.47 -12.76
N THR A 4 19.59 -28.16 -12.47
CA THR A 4 19.98 -27.45 -11.25
C THR A 4 19.30 -26.08 -11.33
N VAL A 5 18.19 -25.91 -10.61
CA VAL A 5 17.51 -24.61 -10.50
C VAL A 5 18.48 -23.70 -9.75
N MET A 6 19.12 -22.78 -10.48
CA MET A 6 19.95 -21.75 -9.86
C MET A 6 19.07 -20.92 -8.91
N PRO A 7 19.48 -20.73 -7.67
CA PRO A 7 18.72 -19.91 -6.74
C PRO A 7 18.59 -18.49 -7.33
N ASN A 8 17.36 -17.97 -7.36
CA ASN A 8 17.13 -16.59 -7.72
C ASN A 8 17.84 -15.69 -6.71
N SER A 9 18.63 -14.73 -7.18
CA SER A 9 19.44 -13.83 -6.35
C SER A 9 18.62 -12.81 -5.54
N PHE A 10 17.29 -12.90 -5.56
CA PHE A 10 16.35 -11.91 -4.98
C PHE A 10 16.45 -10.48 -5.54
N THR A 11 17.41 -10.21 -6.41
CA THR A 11 17.53 -8.95 -7.15
C THR A 11 16.64 -8.91 -8.38
N HIS A 12 16.16 -10.06 -8.82
CA HIS A 12 15.18 -10.20 -9.90
C HIS A 12 13.80 -10.48 -9.30
N GLY A 13 12.76 -10.03 -9.97
CA GLY A 13 11.38 -10.35 -9.58
C GLY A 13 11.11 -11.86 -9.60
N PRO A 14 9.93 -12.29 -9.12
CA PRO A 14 9.56 -13.71 -9.15
C PRO A 14 9.43 -14.22 -10.58
N ASP A 15 9.53 -15.55 -10.74
CA ASP A 15 9.22 -16.21 -12.01
C ASP A 15 7.72 -16.10 -12.37
N ALA A 16 7.33 -16.65 -13.55
CA ALA A 16 5.94 -16.58 -14.01
C ALA A 16 4.94 -17.27 -13.06
N ARG A 17 5.40 -18.14 -12.16
CA ARG A 17 4.57 -18.83 -11.16
C ARG A 17 4.62 -18.17 -9.79
N GLY A 18 5.35 -17.07 -9.65
CA GLY A 18 5.48 -16.32 -8.38
C GLY A 18 6.55 -16.89 -7.46
N HIS A 19 7.55 -17.61 -7.98
CA HIS A 19 8.63 -18.17 -7.17
C HIS A 19 9.94 -17.39 -7.31
N PHE A 20 10.68 -17.34 -6.22
CA PHE A 20 12.08 -16.91 -6.13
C PHE A 20 12.94 -18.15 -5.87
N GLY A 21 13.29 -18.87 -6.92
CA GLY A 21 13.93 -20.19 -6.80
C GLY A 21 13.01 -21.21 -6.11
N PRO A 22 13.41 -21.83 -4.97
CA PRO A 22 12.57 -22.77 -4.23
C PRO A 22 11.52 -22.09 -3.33
N PHE A 23 11.54 -20.76 -3.20
CA PHE A 23 10.65 -20.00 -2.31
C PHE A 23 9.54 -19.29 -3.06
N GLY A 24 8.47 -18.96 -2.36
CA GLY A 24 7.34 -18.21 -2.94
C GLY A 24 6.30 -19.12 -3.57
N GLY A 25 5.49 -18.55 -4.42
CA GLY A 25 4.32 -19.17 -5.05
C GLY A 25 3.01 -18.52 -4.65
N ARG A 26 1.89 -19.16 -4.96
CA ARG A 26 0.55 -18.67 -4.64
C ARG A 26 -0.16 -19.62 -3.68
N TYR A 27 -0.15 -19.30 -2.40
CA TYR A 27 -0.74 -20.11 -1.34
C TYR A 27 -2.02 -19.46 -0.84
N VAL A 28 -3.08 -19.56 -1.64
CA VAL A 28 -4.43 -19.07 -1.31
C VAL A 28 -5.42 -20.22 -1.44
N ALA A 29 -6.60 -20.10 -0.82
CA ALA A 29 -7.68 -21.05 -1.02
C ALA A 29 -8.04 -21.15 -2.50
N GLU A 30 -8.33 -22.37 -3.00
CA GLU A 30 -8.65 -22.62 -4.42
C GLU A 30 -9.78 -21.71 -4.95
N THR A 31 -10.77 -21.43 -4.10
CA THR A 31 -11.89 -20.53 -4.43
C THR A 31 -11.46 -19.11 -4.74
N LEU A 32 -10.30 -18.66 -4.27
CA LEU A 32 -9.73 -17.33 -4.53
C LEU A 32 -8.79 -17.31 -5.74
N MET A 33 -8.36 -18.46 -6.23
CA MET A 33 -7.36 -18.56 -7.30
C MET A 33 -7.79 -17.84 -8.60
N PRO A 34 -9.05 -17.96 -9.09
CA PRO A 34 -9.48 -17.24 -10.28
C PRO A 34 -9.33 -15.70 -10.12
N LEU A 35 -9.65 -15.17 -8.94
CA LEU A 35 -9.51 -13.74 -8.64
C LEU A 35 -8.02 -13.32 -8.61
N ILE A 36 -7.15 -14.13 -8.03
CA ILE A 36 -5.70 -13.86 -7.96
C ILE A 36 -5.07 -13.88 -9.35
N LEU A 37 -5.44 -14.82 -10.20
CA LEU A 37 -4.96 -14.87 -11.58
C LEU A 37 -5.45 -13.68 -12.41
N GLU A 38 -6.70 -13.25 -12.22
CA GLU A 38 -7.23 -12.06 -12.86
C GLU A 38 -6.50 -10.79 -12.38
N LEU A 39 -6.26 -10.66 -11.08
CA LEU A 39 -5.48 -9.56 -10.51
C LEU A 39 -4.07 -9.50 -11.12
N GLU A 40 -3.39 -10.64 -11.22
CA GLU A 40 -2.07 -10.72 -11.82
C GLU A 40 -2.08 -10.28 -13.29
N ARG A 41 -3.05 -10.73 -14.07
CA ARG A 41 -3.23 -10.34 -15.46
C ARG A 41 -3.41 -8.83 -15.60
N GLN A 42 -4.29 -8.24 -14.78
CA GLN A 42 -4.55 -6.80 -14.78
C GLN A 42 -3.33 -5.98 -14.32
N TYR A 43 -2.62 -6.46 -13.32
CA TYR A 43 -1.39 -5.82 -12.86
C TYR A 43 -0.30 -5.82 -13.95
N ARG A 44 -0.11 -6.94 -14.63
CA ARG A 44 0.86 -7.01 -15.74
C ARG A 44 0.50 -6.06 -16.89
N ALA A 45 -0.78 -5.99 -17.24
CA ALA A 45 -1.26 -5.04 -18.23
C ALA A 45 -1.04 -3.59 -17.79
N ALA A 46 -1.39 -3.24 -16.56
CA ALA A 46 -1.21 -1.90 -16.02
C ALA A 46 0.26 -1.45 -15.97
N LYS A 47 1.20 -2.37 -15.70
CA LYS A 47 2.64 -2.06 -15.69
C LYS A 47 3.18 -1.55 -17.02
N THR A 48 2.59 -1.94 -18.11
CA THR A 48 3.04 -1.59 -19.48
C THR A 48 2.09 -0.62 -20.18
N ASP A 49 1.00 -0.23 -19.55
CA ASP A 49 0.03 0.72 -20.13
C ASP A 49 0.48 2.18 -19.84
N PRO A 50 0.85 2.94 -20.87
CA PRO A 50 1.29 4.32 -20.70
C PRO A 50 0.25 5.22 -20.03
N ALA A 51 -1.04 4.99 -20.30
CA ALA A 51 -2.12 5.79 -19.70
C ALA A 51 -2.24 5.54 -18.20
N PHE A 52 -2.09 4.27 -17.78
CA PHE A 52 -2.05 3.95 -16.35
C PHE A 52 -0.84 4.58 -15.65
N GLN A 53 0.33 4.48 -16.26
CA GLN A 53 1.55 5.05 -15.69
C GLN A 53 1.45 6.57 -15.59
N ALA A 54 0.96 7.25 -16.62
CA ALA A 54 0.78 8.69 -16.59
C ALA A 54 -0.21 9.15 -15.50
N GLU A 55 -1.34 8.45 -15.33
CA GLU A 55 -2.30 8.75 -14.26
C GLU A 55 -1.69 8.48 -12.88
N LEU A 56 -0.93 7.39 -12.71
CA LEU A 56 -0.25 7.08 -11.47
C LEU A 56 0.82 8.13 -11.13
N ASP A 57 1.63 8.54 -12.10
CA ASP A 57 2.69 9.53 -11.92
C ASP A 57 2.12 10.90 -11.57
N ASP A 58 1.03 11.32 -12.22
CA ASP A 58 0.31 12.54 -11.89
C ASP A 58 -0.20 12.51 -10.44
N LEU A 59 -0.86 11.43 -10.05
CA LEU A 59 -1.35 11.26 -8.68
C LEU A 59 -0.23 11.21 -7.65
N MET A 60 0.87 10.53 -7.95
CA MET A 60 2.03 10.48 -7.06
C MET A 60 2.67 11.85 -6.88
N THR A 61 2.78 12.63 -7.94
CA THR A 61 3.42 13.96 -7.91
C THR A 61 2.49 15.00 -7.31
N ASN A 62 1.28 15.13 -7.86
CA ASN A 62 0.42 16.28 -7.59
C ASN A 62 -0.58 16.05 -6.44
N TYR A 63 -0.91 14.80 -6.12
CA TYR A 63 -1.82 14.48 -5.03
C TYR A 63 -1.10 13.93 -3.78
N VAL A 64 -0.15 13.03 -3.97
CA VAL A 64 0.62 12.42 -2.86
C VAL A 64 1.75 13.33 -2.38
N GLY A 65 2.41 14.05 -3.30
CA GLY A 65 3.56 14.91 -2.99
C GLY A 65 4.91 14.16 -3.08
N ARG A 66 5.02 13.19 -4.00
CA ARG A 66 6.26 12.44 -4.25
C ARG A 66 7.12 13.12 -5.34
N PRO A 67 8.45 12.99 -5.26
CA PRO A 67 9.22 12.32 -4.21
C PRO A 67 9.24 13.12 -2.91
N SER A 68 9.17 12.41 -1.76
CA SER A 68 9.32 13.06 -0.45
C SER A 68 10.71 13.70 -0.33
N PRO A 69 10.83 14.92 0.23
CA PRO A 69 12.13 15.60 0.38
C PRO A 69 13.12 14.81 1.23
N LEU A 70 14.39 14.99 0.94
CA LEU A 70 15.50 14.58 1.78
C LEU A 70 16.08 15.84 2.45
N TYR A 71 15.91 15.95 3.77
CA TYR A 71 16.30 17.10 4.57
C TYR A 71 17.59 16.83 5.34
N PHE A 72 18.61 17.69 5.18
CA PHE A 72 19.82 17.61 5.98
C PHE A 72 19.57 18.17 7.37
N ALA A 73 19.74 17.33 8.40
CA ALA A 73 19.55 17.68 9.79
C ALA A 73 20.88 18.18 10.38
N GLU A 74 21.28 19.40 10.02
CA GLU A 74 22.56 20.02 10.39
C GLU A 74 22.81 19.97 11.90
N ARG A 75 21.88 20.48 12.70
CA ARG A 75 22.03 20.52 14.16
C ARG A 75 22.16 19.15 14.82
N LEU A 76 21.50 18.11 14.27
CA LEU A 76 21.68 16.74 14.74
C LEU A 76 23.04 16.19 14.34
N THR A 77 23.48 16.48 13.12
CA THR A 77 24.80 16.08 12.65
C THR A 77 25.88 16.66 13.53
N ASP A 78 25.82 17.94 13.84
CA ASP A 78 26.78 18.65 14.69
C ASP A 78 26.74 18.12 16.14
N HIS A 79 25.53 17.89 16.66
CA HIS A 79 25.35 17.40 18.05
C HIS A 79 25.98 16.02 18.26
N PHE A 80 25.83 15.11 17.31
CA PHE A 80 26.38 13.75 17.43
C PHE A 80 27.83 13.61 16.96
N GLY A 81 28.33 14.56 16.15
CA GLY A 81 29.73 14.60 15.72
C GLY A 81 30.17 13.33 14.99
N GLY A 82 29.57 13.02 13.84
CA GLY A 82 29.88 11.80 13.09
C GLY A 82 29.35 11.84 11.66
N ALA A 83 28.60 10.81 11.29
CA ALA A 83 27.99 10.75 9.97
C ALA A 83 26.95 11.87 9.76
N ARG A 84 26.85 12.36 8.54
CA ARG A 84 25.83 13.33 8.16
C ARG A 84 24.45 12.71 8.24
N ILE A 85 23.54 13.33 8.99
CA ILE A 85 22.18 12.83 9.24
C ILE A 85 21.21 13.50 8.26
N TYR A 86 20.47 12.68 7.52
CA TYR A 86 19.41 13.12 6.62
C TYR A 86 18.07 12.50 7.02
N LEU A 87 17.01 13.29 6.95
CA LEU A 87 15.64 12.85 7.22
C LEU A 87 14.89 12.71 5.89
N LYS A 88 14.39 11.51 5.62
CA LYS A 88 13.44 11.28 4.53
C LYS A 88 12.05 11.71 5.03
N ARG A 89 11.54 12.82 4.49
CA ARG A 89 10.37 13.54 4.98
C ARG A 89 9.06 12.93 4.48
N ASP A 90 8.79 11.66 4.81
CA ASP A 90 7.55 10.97 4.39
C ASP A 90 6.28 11.49 5.09
N GLU A 91 6.44 12.21 6.20
CA GLU A 91 5.33 12.90 6.86
C GLU A 91 4.76 14.08 6.05
N LEU A 92 5.47 14.54 5.05
CA LEU A 92 4.99 15.56 4.10
C LEU A 92 4.13 14.98 2.97
N ASN A 93 4.11 13.67 2.82
CA ASN A 93 3.18 13.04 1.89
C ASN A 93 1.73 13.26 2.35
N HIS A 94 0.81 13.30 1.40
CA HIS A 94 -0.63 13.38 1.73
C HIS A 94 -1.01 12.27 2.73
N THR A 95 -1.85 12.57 3.70
CA THR A 95 -2.19 11.77 4.90
C THR A 95 -1.13 11.74 6.01
N GLY A 96 0.06 12.31 5.81
CA GLY A 96 1.10 12.43 6.83
C GLY A 96 1.95 11.17 7.02
N ALA A 97 1.97 10.24 6.05
CA ALA A 97 2.75 9.00 6.12
C ALA A 97 2.98 8.37 4.74
N HIS A 98 3.82 7.33 4.71
CA HIS A 98 4.17 6.61 3.49
C HIS A 98 3.05 5.71 2.92
N LYS A 99 2.03 5.39 3.70
CA LYS A 99 0.99 4.42 3.30
C LYS A 99 0.19 4.84 2.06
N ILE A 100 0.03 6.13 1.84
CA ILE A 100 -0.63 6.66 0.65
C ILE A 100 0.03 6.20 -0.65
N ASN A 101 1.36 5.99 -0.64
CA ASN A 101 2.14 5.59 -1.81
C ASN A 101 1.64 4.27 -2.43
N ASN A 102 1.38 3.26 -1.60
CA ASN A 102 0.88 1.99 -2.11
C ASN A 102 -0.64 1.99 -2.31
N CYS A 103 -1.39 2.71 -1.47
CA CYS A 103 -2.84 2.77 -1.59
C CYS A 103 -3.27 3.39 -2.92
N ILE A 104 -2.58 4.43 -3.40
CA ILE A 104 -2.94 5.09 -4.66
C ILE A 104 -2.88 4.11 -5.85
N GLY A 105 -1.78 3.37 -5.98
CA GLY A 105 -1.61 2.39 -7.07
C GLY A 105 -2.57 1.21 -6.98
N GLN A 106 -2.81 0.70 -5.77
CA GLN A 106 -3.74 -0.42 -5.54
C GLN A 106 -5.19 -0.04 -5.86
N VAL A 107 -5.63 1.12 -5.39
CA VAL A 107 -7.02 1.58 -5.63
C VAL A 107 -7.22 1.97 -7.10
N LEU A 108 -6.22 2.57 -7.75
CA LEU A 108 -6.26 2.85 -9.18
C LEU A 108 -6.42 1.56 -10.01
N LEU A 109 -5.67 0.51 -9.65
CA LEU A 109 -5.80 -0.81 -10.29
C LEU A 109 -7.19 -1.42 -10.03
N ALA A 110 -7.66 -1.38 -8.79
CA ALA A 110 -8.99 -1.88 -8.42
C ALA A 110 -10.11 -1.17 -9.19
N ARG A 111 -10.02 0.16 -9.34
CA ARG A 111 -10.92 0.96 -10.16
C ARG A 111 -10.92 0.51 -11.62
N ARG A 112 -9.74 0.25 -12.22
CA ARG A 112 -9.63 -0.31 -13.57
C ARG A 112 -10.26 -1.69 -13.71
N MET A 113 -10.18 -2.49 -12.65
CA MET A 113 -10.87 -3.79 -12.60
C MET A 113 -12.37 -3.69 -12.35
N GLY A 114 -12.95 -2.48 -12.34
CA GLY A 114 -14.37 -2.25 -12.11
C GLY A 114 -14.83 -2.59 -10.69
N LYS A 115 -13.94 -2.57 -9.70
CA LYS A 115 -14.30 -2.86 -8.29
C LYS A 115 -15.00 -1.64 -7.68
N PRO A 116 -16.26 -1.76 -7.22
CA PRO A 116 -17.01 -0.64 -6.68
C PRO A 116 -16.71 -0.35 -5.20
N ARG A 117 -16.03 -1.29 -4.53
CA ARG A 117 -15.76 -1.24 -3.10
C ARG A 117 -14.33 -1.62 -2.79
N ILE A 118 -13.71 -0.85 -1.91
CA ILE A 118 -12.39 -1.11 -1.35
C ILE A 118 -12.54 -1.59 0.10
N ILE A 119 -11.76 -2.59 0.47
CA ILE A 119 -11.66 -3.06 1.85
C ILE A 119 -10.20 -3.00 2.29
N ALA A 120 -9.96 -2.68 3.54
CA ALA A 120 -8.64 -2.76 4.15
C ALA A 120 -8.73 -3.16 5.62
N GLU A 121 -7.66 -3.73 6.11
CA GLU A 121 -7.38 -3.92 7.53
C GLU A 121 -6.46 -2.80 8.00
N THR A 122 -6.52 -2.43 9.27
CA THR A 122 -5.59 -1.48 9.87
C THR A 122 -5.44 -1.72 11.37
N GLY A 123 -4.21 -1.63 11.89
CA GLY A 123 -3.92 -1.59 13.32
C GLY A 123 -3.87 -0.15 13.82
N ALA A 124 -2.72 0.53 13.72
CA ALA A 124 -2.54 1.92 14.17
C ALA A 124 -3.37 2.97 13.40
N GLY A 125 -4.07 2.60 12.34
CA GLY A 125 -5.00 3.45 11.60
C GLY A 125 -4.41 4.16 10.38
N GLN A 126 -3.11 4.24 10.21
CA GLN A 126 -2.51 4.96 9.07
C GLN A 126 -2.88 4.35 7.72
N HIS A 127 -2.87 3.03 7.60
CA HIS A 127 -3.28 2.35 6.36
C HIS A 127 -4.76 2.55 6.07
N GLY A 128 -5.60 2.47 7.10
CA GLY A 128 -7.03 2.75 7.00
C GLY A 128 -7.31 4.18 6.52
N VAL A 129 -6.64 5.18 7.11
CA VAL A 129 -6.78 6.58 6.68
C VAL A 129 -6.33 6.75 5.23
N ALA A 130 -5.19 6.19 4.83
CA ALA A 130 -4.72 6.28 3.45
C ALA A 130 -5.68 5.62 2.46
N THR A 131 -6.19 4.43 2.79
CA THR A 131 -7.18 3.72 1.96
C THR A 131 -8.48 4.49 1.85
N ALA A 132 -9.01 5.01 2.97
CA ALA A 132 -10.23 5.83 2.98
C ALA A 132 -10.06 7.10 2.14
N THR A 133 -8.89 7.75 2.24
CA THR A 133 -8.56 8.96 1.47
C THR A 133 -8.59 8.69 -0.04
N VAL A 134 -7.95 7.62 -0.48
CA VAL A 134 -7.90 7.27 -1.91
C VAL A 134 -9.27 6.79 -2.42
N ALA A 135 -9.99 6.02 -1.61
CA ALA A 135 -11.36 5.60 -1.96
C ALA A 135 -12.29 6.81 -2.13
N ALA A 136 -12.23 7.78 -1.21
CA ALA A 136 -12.98 9.04 -1.31
C ALA A 136 -12.59 9.83 -2.56
N ARG A 137 -11.30 9.92 -2.88
CA ARG A 137 -10.78 10.59 -4.09
C ARG A 137 -11.40 10.04 -5.38
N PHE A 138 -11.66 8.73 -5.43
CA PHE A 138 -12.23 8.06 -6.60
C PHE A 138 -13.73 7.79 -6.51
N GLY A 139 -14.40 8.22 -5.46
CA GLY A 139 -15.84 8.00 -5.26
C GLY A 139 -16.21 6.53 -5.03
N LEU A 140 -15.29 5.74 -4.46
CA LEU A 140 -15.50 4.32 -4.17
C LEU A 140 -15.96 4.11 -2.72
N SER A 141 -16.85 3.15 -2.49
CA SER A 141 -17.19 2.76 -1.12
C SER A 141 -15.98 2.12 -0.43
N CYS A 142 -15.83 2.38 0.88
CA CYS A 142 -14.68 1.91 1.64
C CYS A 142 -15.12 1.31 2.97
N VAL A 143 -14.61 0.12 3.28
CA VAL A 143 -14.83 -0.55 4.57
C VAL A 143 -13.46 -0.87 5.18
N ILE A 144 -13.23 -0.39 6.41
CA ILE A 144 -11.99 -0.60 7.15
C ILE A 144 -12.26 -1.51 8.35
N TYR A 145 -11.56 -2.62 8.41
CA TYR A 145 -11.59 -3.52 9.55
C TYR A 145 -10.48 -3.17 10.53
N MET A 146 -10.82 -2.96 11.80
CA MET A 146 -9.87 -2.51 12.82
C MET A 146 -10.16 -3.21 14.15
N GLY A 147 -9.12 -3.63 14.86
CA GLY A 147 -9.26 -4.25 16.17
C GLY A 147 -9.98 -3.33 17.17
N ALA A 148 -10.86 -3.87 18.01
CA ALA A 148 -11.64 -3.08 18.96
C ALA A 148 -10.74 -2.25 19.90
N ARG A 149 -9.65 -2.82 20.39
CA ARG A 149 -8.67 -2.10 21.24
C ARG A 149 -7.94 -0.98 20.50
N ASP A 150 -7.65 -1.19 19.21
CA ASP A 150 -7.00 -0.18 18.38
C ASP A 150 -7.97 0.97 18.06
N ILE A 151 -9.25 0.68 17.85
CA ILE A 151 -10.29 1.71 17.68
C ILE A 151 -10.29 2.65 18.91
N GLU A 152 -10.25 2.10 20.12
CA GLU A 152 -10.21 2.90 21.35
C GLU A 152 -8.97 3.77 21.44
N ARG A 153 -7.79 3.22 21.10
CA ARG A 153 -6.50 3.92 21.20
C ARG A 153 -6.30 4.96 20.10
N GLN A 154 -6.87 4.73 18.93
CA GLN A 154 -6.60 5.49 17.71
C GLN A 154 -7.81 6.31 17.24
N GLN A 155 -8.58 6.86 18.17
CA GLN A 155 -9.79 7.65 17.89
C GLN A 155 -9.58 8.77 16.85
N PRO A 156 -8.46 9.52 16.84
CA PRO A 156 -8.22 10.52 15.80
C PRO A 156 -8.19 9.94 14.38
N ASN A 157 -7.58 8.75 14.20
CA ASN A 157 -7.56 8.09 12.89
C ASN A 157 -8.93 7.51 12.52
N VAL A 158 -9.66 6.96 13.50
CA VAL A 158 -11.05 6.50 13.30
C VAL A 158 -11.95 7.66 12.85
N PHE A 159 -11.83 8.80 13.49
CA PHE A 159 -12.56 10.00 13.09
C PHE A 159 -12.23 10.43 11.66
N ARG A 160 -10.95 10.45 11.29
CA ARG A 160 -10.52 10.79 9.91
C ARG A 160 -11.10 9.83 8.87
N MET A 161 -11.06 8.51 9.14
CA MET A 161 -11.64 7.50 8.25
C MET A 161 -13.15 7.72 8.04
N LYS A 162 -13.89 7.98 9.13
CA LYS A 162 -15.33 8.26 9.07
C LYS A 162 -15.64 9.57 8.34
N LEU A 163 -14.85 10.61 8.58
CA LEU A 163 -14.99 11.91 7.88
C LEU A 163 -14.81 11.76 6.37
N LEU A 164 -13.94 10.84 5.94
CA LEU A 164 -13.71 10.49 4.54
C LEU A 164 -14.79 9.55 3.95
N GLY A 165 -15.81 9.22 4.73
CA GLY A 165 -16.92 8.38 4.29
C GLY A 165 -16.68 6.88 4.38
N ALA A 166 -15.58 6.43 4.99
CA ALA A 166 -15.35 5.01 5.20
C ALA A 166 -16.16 4.47 6.38
N GLU A 167 -16.68 3.26 6.22
CA GLU A 167 -17.23 2.45 7.31
C GLU A 167 -16.08 1.81 8.09
N VAL A 168 -16.02 2.03 9.40
CA VAL A 168 -15.05 1.36 10.27
C VAL A 168 -15.75 0.26 11.04
N ARG A 169 -15.32 -0.99 10.80
CA ARG A 169 -15.85 -2.19 11.45
C ARG A 169 -14.91 -2.69 12.52
N SER A 170 -15.41 -2.80 13.73
CA SER A 170 -14.69 -3.37 14.85
C SER A 170 -14.55 -4.89 14.72
N VAL A 171 -13.34 -5.39 14.97
CA VAL A 171 -13.02 -6.82 15.03
C VAL A 171 -12.65 -7.17 16.47
N THR A 172 -13.37 -8.13 17.05
CA THR A 172 -13.18 -8.58 18.44
C THR A 172 -12.53 -9.94 18.55
N SER A 173 -12.35 -10.65 17.42
CA SER A 173 -11.73 -11.98 17.33
C SER A 173 -10.44 -11.90 16.47
N GLY A 174 -9.49 -12.76 16.77
CA GLY A 174 -8.19 -12.85 16.07
C GLY A 174 -7.07 -13.27 17.03
N SER A 175 -5.86 -13.52 16.49
CA SER A 175 -4.67 -13.72 17.32
C SER A 175 -4.32 -12.42 18.04
N GLN A 176 -4.13 -12.51 19.34
CA GLN A 176 -3.63 -11.41 20.18
C GLN A 176 -2.11 -11.34 20.09
#